data_b910028fd999d7fa96a1e685cf19640b
#
_entry.id   b910028fd999d7fa96a1e685cf19640b
#
_cell.length_a   1.000
_cell.length_b   1.000
_cell.length_c   1.000
_cell.angle_alpha   90.00
_cell.angle_beta   90.00
_cell.angle_gamma   90.00
#
_symmetry.space_group_name_H-M   'P 1'
#
loop_
_entity.id
_entity.type
_entity.pdbx_description
1 polymer ?
#
loop_
_entity_poly.entity_id
_entity_poly.type
_entity_poly.pdbx_seq_one_letter_code
_entity_poly.pdbx_strand_id
1 'polypeptide(L)'
;VREITGCPVLIVPLEIDFKNVDKIAFTSNYARPIAEKNIKTLQFFSGLTNSAIVPMVIEENKDDRTARKNKVDFLRAISENSSKEVALPVFDGKVNTILEFVDLWSIDMLCMVYYPHHFFLEFIGKGIIKELNTKLKVPFLILPNS
;
A
#
# COMPACT_ATOMS: atom_id res chain seq x y z
N VAL A 1 1.30 2.15 -16.72
CA VAL A 1 2.59 2.17 -16.02
C VAL A 1 3.40 0.95 -16.41
N ARG A 2 4.24 1.08 -17.41
CA ARG A 2 5.05 -0.06 -17.88
C ARG A 2 6.33 -0.25 -17.05
N GLU A 3 6.91 0.82 -16.57
CA GLU A 3 8.14 0.78 -15.77
C GLU A 3 8.10 1.89 -14.73
N ILE A 4 8.10 1.50 -13.46
CA ILE A 4 8.26 2.43 -12.36
C ILE A 4 9.74 2.38 -11.98
N THR A 5 10.51 3.26 -12.58
CA THR A 5 11.94 3.31 -12.36
C THR A 5 12.31 4.46 -11.43
N GLY A 6 12.51 4.15 -10.18
CA GLY A 6 13.15 5.03 -9.21
C GLY A 6 12.34 6.22 -8.71
N CYS A 7 11.14 6.50 -9.21
CA CYS A 7 10.29 7.58 -8.71
C CYS A 7 8.88 7.10 -8.33
N PRO A 8 8.26 7.72 -7.33
CA PRO A 8 6.85 7.47 -7.02
C PRO A 8 5.93 7.91 -8.16
N VAL A 9 4.85 7.17 -8.35
CA VAL A 9 3.81 7.49 -9.34
C VAL A 9 2.46 7.60 -8.64
N LEU A 10 1.77 8.71 -8.81
CA LEU A 10 0.41 8.90 -8.33
C LEU A 10 -0.56 8.80 -9.51
N ILE A 11 -1.45 7.83 -9.46
CA ILE A 11 -2.52 7.65 -10.45
C ILE A 11 -3.81 8.19 -9.85
N VAL A 12 -4.41 9.15 -10.55
CA VAL A 12 -5.66 9.76 -10.13
C VAL A 12 -6.77 9.31 -11.08
N PRO A 13 -7.85 8.68 -10.58
CA PRO A 13 -9.00 8.31 -11.42
C PRO A 13 -9.62 9.52 -12.12
N LEU A 14 -10.10 9.32 -13.35
CA LEU A 14 -10.73 10.39 -14.15
C LEU A 14 -11.99 10.96 -13.49
N GLU A 15 -12.80 10.08 -12.91
CA GLU A 15 -14.04 10.44 -12.22
C GLU A 15 -13.85 10.37 -10.72
N ILE A 16 -13.23 11.41 -10.17
CA ILE A 16 -13.05 11.51 -8.73
C ILE A 16 -13.68 12.81 -8.23
N ASP A 17 -14.49 12.70 -7.20
CA ASP A 17 -14.87 13.86 -6.40
C ASP A 17 -13.69 14.26 -5.54
N PHE A 18 -13.23 15.51 -5.68
CA PHE A 18 -12.17 16.04 -4.84
C PHE A 18 -12.64 16.08 -3.39
N LYS A 19 -12.25 15.06 -2.65
CA LYS A 19 -12.40 15.01 -1.20
C LYS A 19 -11.07 15.29 -0.54
N ASN A 20 -11.12 15.70 0.72
CA ASN A 20 -9.94 15.63 1.56
C ASN A 20 -9.49 14.17 1.67
N VAL A 21 -8.19 13.96 1.62
CA VAL A 21 -7.60 12.64 1.90
C VAL A 21 -7.40 12.54 3.40
N ASP A 22 -8.25 11.81 4.08
CA ASP A 22 -8.16 11.59 5.53
C ASP A 22 -7.45 10.29 5.89
N LYS A 23 -7.49 9.31 5.01
CA LYS A 23 -6.89 7.98 5.23
C LYS A 23 -6.13 7.51 4.00
N ILE A 24 -4.84 7.23 4.19
CA ILE A 24 -3.98 6.58 3.20
C ILE A 24 -3.74 5.15 3.66
N ALA A 25 -4.22 4.16 2.92
CA ALA A 25 -3.91 2.77 3.19
C ALA A 25 -2.56 2.39 2.59
N PHE A 26 -1.72 1.76 3.37
CA PHE A 26 -0.48 1.13 2.89
C PHE A 26 -0.62 -0.39 3.00
N THR A 27 -0.59 -1.08 1.88
CA THR A 27 -0.80 -2.53 1.81
C THR A 27 0.48 -3.26 1.43
N SER A 28 0.88 -4.22 2.26
CA SER A 28 2.07 -5.05 2.04
C SER A 28 1.95 -6.39 2.80
N ASN A 29 2.69 -7.39 2.35
CA ASN A 29 2.94 -8.61 3.12
C ASN A 29 4.28 -8.56 3.87
N TYR A 30 5.04 -7.49 3.70
CA TYR A 30 6.35 -7.26 4.33
C TYR A 30 7.41 -8.34 4.05
N ALA A 31 7.28 -9.09 2.96
CA ALA A 31 8.29 -10.05 2.53
C ALA A 31 9.67 -9.39 2.34
N ARG A 32 9.68 -8.09 2.04
CA ARG A 32 10.88 -7.25 1.95
C ARG A 32 10.78 -6.04 2.86
N PRO A 33 11.91 -5.50 3.33
CA PRO A 33 11.90 -4.25 4.09
C PRO A 33 11.42 -3.10 3.22
N ILE A 34 10.70 -2.16 3.82
CA ILE A 34 10.26 -0.95 3.13
C ILE A 34 11.41 0.06 3.16
N ALA A 35 11.86 0.49 2.00
CA ALA A 35 12.96 1.45 1.88
C ALA A 35 12.65 2.77 2.60
N GLU A 36 13.64 3.34 3.27
CA GLU A 36 13.49 4.60 4.01
C GLU A 36 12.93 5.73 3.15
N LYS A 37 13.38 5.84 1.89
CA LYS A 37 12.86 6.85 0.96
C LYS A 37 11.37 6.69 0.69
N ASN A 38 10.87 5.46 0.64
CA ASN A 38 9.45 5.18 0.46
C ASN A 38 8.64 5.53 1.69
N ILE A 39 9.19 5.27 2.88
CA ILE A 39 8.58 5.69 4.14
C ILE A 39 8.48 7.23 4.19
N LYS A 40 9.54 7.93 3.84
CA LYS A 40 9.56 9.40 3.76
C LYS A 40 8.55 9.94 2.75
N THR A 41 8.41 9.32 1.59
CA THR A 41 7.42 9.70 0.59
C THR A 41 6.00 9.53 1.13
N LEU A 42 5.71 8.41 1.76
CA LEU A 42 4.42 8.15 2.37
C LEU A 42 4.10 9.17 3.49
N GLN A 43 5.07 9.46 4.34
CA GLN A 43 4.95 10.48 5.39
C GLN A 43 4.77 11.89 4.81
N PHE A 44 5.42 12.20 3.70
CA PHE A 44 5.22 13.47 2.99
C PHE A 44 3.77 13.63 2.54
N PHE A 45 3.19 12.63 1.90
CA PHE A 45 1.77 12.68 1.49
C PHE A 45 0.83 12.76 2.69
N SER A 46 1.09 12.00 3.74
CA SER A 46 0.34 12.07 4.98
C SER A 46 0.38 13.47 5.62
N GLY A 47 1.55 14.09 5.66
CA GLY A 47 1.71 15.45 6.17
C GLY A 47 1.03 16.51 5.31
N LEU A 48 1.13 16.38 3.97
CA LEU A 48 0.55 17.31 3.02
C LEU A 48 -0.98 17.35 3.10
N THR A 49 -1.60 16.20 3.32
CA THR A 49 -3.06 16.05 3.38
C THR A 49 -3.61 15.98 4.81
N ASN A 50 -2.74 15.99 5.81
CA ASN A 50 -3.10 15.75 7.21
C ASN A 50 -3.89 14.46 7.41
N SER A 51 -3.45 13.40 6.75
CA SER A 51 -4.13 12.09 6.74
C SER A 51 -3.44 11.07 7.62
N ALA A 52 -4.22 10.15 8.19
CA ALA A 52 -3.69 9.00 8.88
C ALA A 52 -3.23 7.93 7.90
N ILE A 53 -2.09 7.31 8.16
CA ILE A 53 -1.66 6.11 7.44
C ILE A 53 -2.30 4.89 8.08
N VAL A 54 -3.04 4.12 7.29
CA VAL A 54 -3.70 2.89 7.73
C VAL A 54 -2.90 1.69 7.19
N PRO A 55 -2.10 1.02 8.03
CA PRO A 55 -1.39 -0.18 7.59
C PRO A 55 -2.37 -1.31 7.34
N MET A 56 -2.46 -1.78 6.12
CA MET A 56 -3.24 -2.95 5.74
C MET A 56 -2.30 -4.12 5.47
N VAL A 57 -2.35 -5.12 6.32
CA VAL A 57 -1.41 -6.25 6.29
C VAL A 57 -2.08 -7.50 5.75
N ILE A 58 -1.48 -8.10 4.73
CA ILE A 58 -1.85 -9.44 4.29
C ILE A 58 -0.89 -10.43 4.90
N GLU A 59 -1.40 -11.24 5.80
CA GLU A 59 -0.64 -12.28 6.45
C GLU A 59 -0.72 -13.57 5.64
N GLU A 60 0.21 -13.76 4.69
CA GLU A 60 0.32 -15.00 3.93
C GLU A 60 1.08 -16.09 4.68
N ASN A 61 2.02 -15.70 5.54
CA ASN A 61 2.83 -16.65 6.31
C ASN A 61 3.13 -16.09 7.70
N LYS A 62 2.37 -16.57 8.68
CA LYS A 62 2.51 -16.16 10.09
C LYS A 62 3.85 -16.54 10.71
N ASP A 63 4.54 -17.53 10.14
CA ASP A 63 5.81 -18.06 10.66
C ASP A 63 7.03 -17.39 10.04
N ASP A 64 6.85 -16.49 9.07
CA ASP A 64 7.94 -15.75 8.45
C ASP A 64 8.48 -14.67 9.42
N ARG A 65 9.62 -14.99 10.03
CA ARG A 65 10.29 -14.07 10.96
C ARG A 65 10.79 -12.81 10.29
N THR A 66 11.23 -12.90 9.05
CA THR A 66 11.72 -11.76 8.26
C THR A 66 10.59 -10.79 7.96
N ALA A 67 9.46 -11.29 7.48
CA ALA A 67 8.28 -10.46 7.23
C ALA A 67 7.78 -9.80 8.52
N ARG A 68 7.76 -10.52 9.62
CA ARG A 68 7.37 -9.98 10.93
C ARG A 68 8.29 -8.84 11.38
N LYS A 69 9.61 -9.03 11.24
CA LYS A 69 10.58 -7.98 11.55
C LYS A 69 10.39 -6.74 10.68
N ASN A 70 10.27 -6.93 9.36
CA ASN A 70 10.06 -5.85 8.41
C ASN A 70 8.78 -5.05 8.73
N LYS A 71 7.71 -5.75 9.11
CA LYS A 71 6.46 -5.12 9.54
C LYS A 71 6.65 -4.26 10.79
N VAL A 72 7.31 -4.81 11.82
CA VAL A 72 7.56 -4.08 13.07
C VAL A 72 8.40 -2.84 12.82
N ASP A 73 9.44 -2.95 12.02
CA ASP A 73 10.32 -1.82 11.69
C ASP A 73 9.53 -0.71 10.95
N PHE A 74 8.68 -1.09 9.99
CA PHE A 74 7.82 -0.15 9.27
C PHE A 74 6.80 0.52 10.19
N LEU A 75 6.08 -0.25 11.00
CA LEU A 75 5.06 0.29 11.91
C LEU A 75 5.66 1.26 12.93
N ARG A 76 6.88 0.97 13.40
CA ARG A 76 7.61 1.87 14.28
C ARG A 76 7.97 3.17 13.58
N ALA A 77 8.43 3.09 12.32
CA ALA A 77 8.81 4.28 11.54
C ALA A 77 7.63 5.23 11.26
N ILE A 78 6.41 4.70 11.13
CA ILE A 78 5.21 5.51 10.84
C ILE A 78 4.33 5.78 12.07
N SER A 79 4.76 5.40 13.27
CA SER A 79 3.93 5.38 14.48
C SER A 79 3.26 6.72 14.80
N GLU A 80 3.87 7.84 14.48
CA GLU A 80 3.31 9.18 14.72
C GLU A 80 2.20 9.56 13.75
N ASN A 81 2.13 8.91 12.58
CA ASN A 81 1.21 9.23 11.49
C ASN A 81 0.18 8.14 11.24
N SER A 82 0.27 7.02 11.97
CA SER A 82 -0.54 5.84 11.67
C SER A 82 -1.75 5.67 12.58
N SER A 83 -2.78 5.07 12.02
CA SER A 83 -3.87 4.46 12.77
C SER A 83 -3.52 3.02 13.16
N LYS A 84 -4.46 2.36 13.85
CA LYS A 84 -4.34 0.93 14.15
C LYS A 84 -4.23 0.10 12.87
N GLU A 85 -3.38 -0.92 12.90
CA GLU A 85 -3.22 -1.91 11.84
C GLU A 85 -4.53 -2.63 11.52
N VAL A 86 -4.78 -2.86 10.23
CA VAL A 86 -5.90 -3.65 9.74
C VAL A 86 -5.34 -4.90 9.05
N ALA A 87 -5.65 -6.07 9.59
CA ALA A 87 -5.29 -7.33 8.97
C ALA A 87 -6.28 -7.66 7.84
N LEU A 88 -5.75 -7.93 6.65
CA LEU A 88 -6.53 -8.38 5.51
C LEU A 88 -6.57 -9.91 5.46
N PRO A 89 -7.74 -10.51 5.48
CA PRO A 89 -7.83 -11.94 5.21
C PRO A 89 -7.52 -12.24 3.74
N VAL A 90 -6.78 -13.29 3.50
CA VAL A 90 -6.52 -13.76 2.13
C VAL A 90 -7.53 -14.85 1.79
N PHE A 91 -8.64 -14.48 1.15
CA PHE A 91 -9.66 -15.44 0.71
C PHE A 91 -9.50 -15.77 -0.77
N ASP A 92 -10.16 -15.01 -1.61
CA ASP A 92 -10.21 -15.18 -3.05
C ASP A 92 -9.58 -13.98 -3.73
N GLY A 93 -8.43 -14.10 -4.30
CA GLY A 93 -7.81 -13.04 -5.08
C GLY A 93 -7.56 -11.75 -4.27
N LYS A 94 -6.31 -11.38 -4.21
CA LYS A 94 -5.81 -10.24 -3.43
C LYS A 94 -6.44 -8.91 -3.81
N VAL A 95 -6.76 -8.73 -5.10
CA VAL A 95 -7.35 -7.48 -5.60
C VAL A 95 -8.74 -7.24 -5.03
N ASN A 96 -9.62 -8.24 -5.08
CA ASN A 96 -10.98 -8.09 -4.55
C ASN A 96 -10.96 -7.81 -3.04
N THR A 97 -10.10 -8.48 -2.29
CA THR A 97 -9.92 -8.23 -0.86
C THR A 97 -9.50 -6.79 -0.59
N ILE A 98 -8.53 -6.27 -1.33
CA ILE A 98 -8.08 -4.89 -1.20
C ILE A 98 -9.21 -3.92 -1.52
N LEU A 99 -9.95 -4.13 -2.61
CA LEU A 99 -11.06 -3.26 -3.01
C LEU A 99 -12.18 -3.23 -1.96
N GLU A 100 -12.54 -4.37 -1.40
CA GLU A 100 -13.51 -4.46 -0.32
C GLU A 100 -13.08 -3.67 0.92
N PHE A 101 -11.82 -3.79 1.33
CA PHE A 101 -11.31 -3.08 2.49
C PHE A 101 -11.12 -1.58 2.24
N VAL A 102 -10.78 -1.17 1.02
CA VAL A 102 -10.79 0.26 0.65
C VAL A 102 -12.17 0.88 0.87
N ASP A 103 -13.22 0.19 0.45
CA ASP A 103 -14.59 0.65 0.66
C ASP A 103 -15.01 0.56 2.14
N LEU A 104 -14.79 -0.57 2.78
CA LEU A 104 -15.21 -0.82 4.16
C LEU A 104 -14.59 0.16 5.16
N TRP A 105 -13.32 0.50 4.98
CA TRP A 105 -12.58 1.40 5.87
C TRP A 105 -12.58 2.85 5.41
N SER A 106 -13.31 3.17 4.35
CA SER A 106 -13.39 4.52 3.75
C SER A 106 -12.00 5.09 3.46
N ILE A 107 -11.17 4.30 2.79
CA ILE A 107 -9.82 4.69 2.39
C ILE A 107 -9.92 5.70 1.24
N ASP A 108 -9.18 6.79 1.36
CA ASP A 108 -9.18 7.88 0.37
C ASP A 108 -8.02 7.82 -0.61
N MET A 109 -6.96 7.11 -0.27
CA MET A 109 -5.80 6.85 -1.13
C MET A 109 -5.21 5.49 -0.79
N LEU A 110 -4.86 4.71 -1.82
CA LEU A 110 -4.14 3.44 -1.66
C LEU A 110 -2.67 3.63 -2.00
N CYS A 111 -1.79 3.08 -1.19
CA CYS A 111 -0.34 3.11 -1.41
C CYS A 111 0.24 1.70 -1.37
N MET A 112 1.09 1.40 -2.34
CA MET A 112 1.81 0.12 -2.43
C MET A 112 3.21 0.31 -2.97
N VAL A 113 4.09 -0.65 -2.68
CA VAL A 113 5.41 -0.73 -3.32
C VAL A 113 5.33 -1.68 -4.51
N TYR A 114 5.86 -1.25 -5.65
CA TYR A 114 5.94 -2.06 -6.85
C TYR A 114 7.23 -2.88 -6.87
N TYR A 115 7.09 -4.18 -7.07
CA TYR A 115 8.21 -5.11 -7.23
C TYR A 115 8.20 -5.68 -8.65
N PRO A 116 9.09 -5.20 -9.55
CA PRO A 116 9.07 -5.59 -10.97
C PRO A 116 9.42 -7.05 -11.21
N HIS A 117 10.25 -7.62 -10.35
CA HIS A 117 10.66 -9.02 -10.41
C HIS A 117 9.96 -9.77 -9.29
N HIS A 118 8.73 -10.18 -9.54
CA HIS A 118 7.96 -10.93 -8.56
C HIS A 118 8.36 -12.40 -8.59
N PHE A 119 8.86 -12.87 -7.49
CA PHE A 119 8.89 -14.27 -7.18
C PHE A 119 7.55 -14.69 -6.59
N PHE A 120 7.27 -15.97 -6.57
CA PHE A 120 5.99 -16.53 -6.11
C PHE A 120 5.52 -16.03 -4.73
N LEU A 121 6.42 -15.51 -3.92
CA LEU A 121 6.16 -15.07 -2.55
C LEU A 121 5.89 -13.57 -2.45
N GLU A 122 6.02 -12.81 -3.53
CA GLU A 122 5.82 -11.36 -3.49
C GLU A 122 4.38 -11.02 -3.82
N PHE A 123 3.76 -10.32 -2.91
CA PHE A 123 2.35 -9.97 -2.97
C PHE A 123 2.04 -8.99 -4.11
N ILE A 124 2.89 -7.98 -4.26
CA ILE A 124 2.64 -6.88 -5.18
C ILE A 124 3.47 -7.04 -6.44
N GLY A 125 2.87 -7.58 -7.48
CA GLY A 125 3.44 -7.67 -8.82
C GLY A 125 2.70 -6.81 -9.84
N LYS A 126 3.22 -6.81 -11.06
CA LYS A 126 2.69 -6.03 -12.18
C LYS A 126 1.19 -6.32 -12.45
N GLY A 127 0.77 -7.58 -12.34
CA GLY A 127 -0.60 -7.98 -12.59
C GLY A 127 -1.59 -7.39 -11.58
N ILE A 128 -1.21 -7.37 -10.30
CA ILE A 128 -2.05 -6.81 -9.24
C ILE A 128 -2.18 -5.29 -9.39
N ILE A 129 -1.08 -4.60 -9.64
CA ILE A 129 -1.10 -3.15 -9.85
C ILE A 129 -1.92 -2.78 -11.08
N LYS A 130 -1.77 -3.51 -12.19
CA LYS A 130 -2.56 -3.27 -13.40
C LYS A 130 -4.06 -3.45 -13.14
N GLU A 131 -4.45 -4.49 -12.44
CA GLU A 131 -5.85 -4.78 -12.13
C GLU A 131 -6.43 -3.74 -11.15
N LEU A 132 -5.69 -3.38 -10.12
CA LEU A 132 -6.09 -2.31 -9.20
C LEU A 132 -6.25 -0.98 -9.91
N ASN A 133 -5.33 -0.63 -10.81
CA ASN A 133 -5.40 0.61 -11.58
C ASN A 133 -6.70 0.73 -12.40
N THR A 134 -7.25 -0.38 -12.88
CA THR A 134 -8.52 -0.36 -13.64
C THR A 134 -9.76 -0.33 -12.76
N LYS A 135 -9.67 -0.79 -11.52
CA LYS A 135 -10.84 -0.99 -10.64
C LYS A 135 -10.92 0.00 -9.47
N LEU A 136 -9.81 0.61 -9.07
CA LEU A 136 -9.80 1.58 -7.98
C LEU A 136 -10.54 2.86 -8.35
N LYS A 137 -11.30 3.37 -7.39
CA LYS A 137 -12.01 4.66 -7.46
C LYS A 137 -11.35 5.75 -6.61
N VAL A 138 -10.22 5.45 -6.00
CA VAL A 138 -9.43 6.38 -5.20
C VAL A 138 -8.04 6.55 -5.81
N PRO A 139 -7.32 7.66 -5.53
CA PRO A 139 -5.93 7.82 -5.95
C PRO A 139 -5.06 6.64 -5.52
N PHE A 140 -4.13 6.28 -6.38
CA PHE A 140 -3.23 5.16 -6.17
C PHE A 140 -1.78 5.61 -6.23
N LEU A 141 -1.11 5.63 -5.09
CA LEU A 141 0.30 5.95 -4.96
C LEU A 141 1.14 4.68 -5.06
N ILE A 142 1.96 4.60 -6.09
CA ILE A 142 2.85 3.48 -6.33
C ILE A 142 4.28 3.92 -6.03
N LEU A 143 4.91 3.27 -5.07
CA LEU A 143 6.28 3.54 -4.67
C LEU A 143 7.25 2.59 -5.37
N PRO A 144 8.43 3.07 -5.77
CA PRO A 144 9.42 2.23 -6.43
C PRO A 144 10.09 1.26 -5.45
N ASN A 145 10.54 0.14 -5.95
CA ASN A 145 11.19 -0.91 -5.15
C ASN A 145 12.59 -0.54 -4.62
N SER A 146 13.12 0.55 -4.95
CA SER A 146 14.50 0.84 -4.52
C SER A 146 14.68 2.21 -3.94
#